data_693f66e6d119c7fc8bf9e8dd2318cba1
#
_entry.id   693f66e6d119c7fc8bf9e8dd2318cba1
#
_cell.length_a   1.000
_cell.length_b   1.000
_cell.length_c   1.000
_cell.angle_alpha   90.00
_cell.angle_beta   90.00
_cell.angle_gamma   90.00
#
_symmetry.space_group_name_H-M   'P 1'
#
loop_
_entity.id
_entity.type
_entity.pdbx_description
1 polymer ?
#
loop_
_entity_poly.entity_id
_entity_poly.type
_entity_poly.pdbx_seq_one_letter_code
_entity_poly.pdbx_strand_id
1 'polypeptide(L)'
;MIGSGIKIKKWTKEAEQFLKKFQKELAEKKTALFICCGAKYPLDGKADVETEIEYARKTHLEDKAAKYNLQPIALGLFGGVYNFNKMGWLFRKTLSAVKPQLEAAGIPETEPGLYDTRDVNSIRNWAKEVTQKVQS
;
A
#
# COMPACT_ATOMS: atom_id res chain seq x y z
N MET A 1 10.14 -3.76 10.44
CA MET A 1 9.28 -3.30 9.34
C MET A 1 7.83 -3.40 9.78
N ILE A 2 7.03 -2.40 9.46
CA ILE A 2 5.60 -2.34 9.80
C ILE A 2 4.84 -1.95 8.55
N GLY A 3 3.78 -2.68 8.24
CA GLY A 3 3.02 -2.43 7.02
C GLY A 3 1.52 -2.60 7.18
N SER A 4 0.77 -2.03 6.26
CA SER A 4 -0.67 -2.17 6.18
C SER A 4 -1.17 -2.21 4.74
N GLY A 5 -2.23 -2.96 4.50
CA GLY A 5 -3.08 -2.73 3.34
C GLY A 5 -3.89 -1.45 3.57
N ILE A 6 -4.16 -0.73 2.49
CA ILE A 6 -5.04 0.44 2.52
C ILE A 6 -6.44 0.01 2.10
N LYS A 7 -7.40 0.16 3.01
CA LYS A 7 -8.82 -0.10 2.78
C LYS A 7 -9.62 1.19 2.99
N ILE A 8 -10.38 1.59 2.00
CA ILE A 8 -11.20 2.81 2.05
C ILE A 8 -10.37 4.01 2.56
N LYS A 9 -9.22 4.24 1.92
CA LYS A 9 -8.26 5.33 2.25
C LYS A 9 -7.74 5.33 3.69
N LYS A 10 -7.70 4.16 4.35
CA LYS A 10 -7.22 4.02 5.73
C LYS A 10 -6.34 2.78 5.92
N TRP A 11 -5.44 2.86 6.86
CA TRP A 11 -4.75 1.70 7.41
C TRP A 11 -5.74 0.73 8.02
N THR A 12 -5.43 -0.55 8.03
CA THR A 12 -6.23 -1.53 8.77
C THR A 12 -6.23 -1.20 10.26
N LYS A 13 -7.34 -1.50 10.92
CA LYS A 13 -7.52 -1.20 12.35
C LYS A 13 -6.41 -1.83 13.21
N GLU A 14 -6.04 -3.05 12.89
CA GLU A 14 -5.02 -3.82 13.60
C GLU A 14 -3.63 -3.16 13.48
N ALA A 15 -3.26 -2.74 12.27
CA ALA A 15 -1.98 -2.06 12.03
C ALA A 15 -1.93 -0.69 12.71
N GLU A 16 -3.02 0.08 12.66
CA GLU A 16 -3.14 1.37 13.36
C GLU A 16 -3.05 1.20 14.88
N GLN A 17 -3.73 0.20 15.44
CA GLN A 17 -3.65 -0.11 16.86
C GLN A 17 -2.25 -0.53 17.30
N PHE A 18 -1.53 -1.28 16.46
CA PHE A 18 -0.15 -1.65 16.71
C PHE A 18 0.75 -0.42 16.84
N LEU A 19 0.67 0.51 15.88
CA LEU A 19 1.43 1.77 15.92
C LEU A 19 1.13 2.57 17.18
N LYS A 20 -0.15 2.68 17.55
CA LYS A 20 -0.59 3.41 18.74
C LYS A 20 -0.07 2.75 20.03
N LYS A 21 -0.15 1.43 20.11
CA LYS A 21 0.24 0.68 21.31
C LYS A 21 1.74 0.73 21.57
N PHE A 22 2.55 0.63 20.52
CA PHE A 22 4.01 0.54 20.60
C PHE A 22 4.72 1.81 20.16
N GLN A 23 4.03 2.95 20.15
CA GLN A 23 4.55 4.23 19.67
C GLN A 23 5.89 4.61 20.33
N LYS A 24 5.99 4.46 21.65
CA LYS A 24 7.20 4.83 22.41
C LYS A 24 8.38 3.93 22.03
N GLU A 25 8.18 2.64 22.04
CA GLU A 25 9.22 1.65 21.71
C GLU A 25 9.67 1.77 20.26
N LEU A 26 8.75 2.07 19.35
CA LEU A 26 9.05 2.24 17.92
C LEU A 26 9.85 3.52 17.65
N ALA A 27 9.60 4.59 18.41
CA ALA A 27 10.34 5.85 18.27
C ALA A 27 11.85 5.71 18.60
N GLU A 28 12.20 4.73 19.43
CA GLU A 28 13.58 4.44 19.81
C GLU A 28 14.29 3.45 18.86
N LYS A 29 13.61 2.95 17.86
CA LYS A 29 14.11 1.92 16.94
C LYS A 29 14.18 2.40 15.49
N LYS A 30 15.13 1.84 14.74
CA LYS A 30 15.12 1.97 13.28
C LYS A 30 13.88 1.27 12.72
N THR A 31 12.94 2.06 12.25
CA THR A 31 11.68 1.54 11.68
C THR A 31 11.65 1.73 10.17
N ALA A 32 10.95 0.86 9.47
CA ALA A 32 10.58 1.03 8.07
C ALA A 32 9.07 0.81 7.94
N LEU A 33 8.38 1.70 7.22
CA LEU A 33 6.95 1.62 7.00
C LEU A 33 6.65 1.29 5.55
N PHE A 34 5.63 0.49 5.31
CA PHE A 34 5.16 0.25 3.95
C PHE A 34 3.63 0.11 3.88
N ILE A 35 3.09 0.37 2.70
CA ILE A 35 1.67 0.15 2.40
C ILE A 35 1.52 -0.68 1.13
N CYS A 36 0.44 -1.45 1.08
CA CYS A 36 -0.06 -2.08 -0.13
C CYS A 36 -1.38 -1.41 -0.51
N CYS A 37 -1.45 -0.79 -1.67
CA CYS A 37 -2.61 -0.04 -2.10
C CYS A 37 -2.81 -0.06 -3.62
N GLY A 38 -3.97 0.39 -4.07
CA GLY A 38 -4.34 0.46 -5.48
C GLY A 38 -3.95 1.76 -6.19
N ALA A 39 -3.01 2.55 -5.67
CA ALA A 39 -2.67 3.86 -6.24
C ALA A 39 -2.21 3.83 -7.70
N LYS A 40 -1.58 2.73 -8.14
CA LYS A 40 -1.16 2.53 -9.54
C LYS A 40 -2.34 2.24 -10.49
N TYR A 41 -3.46 1.81 -9.96
CA TYR A 41 -4.67 1.47 -10.72
C TYR A 41 -5.88 2.10 -10.01
N PRO A 42 -6.00 3.45 -10.09
CA PRO A 42 -7.05 4.16 -9.38
C PRO A 42 -8.44 3.74 -9.85
N LEU A 43 -9.39 3.70 -8.92
CA LEU A 43 -10.79 3.35 -9.18
C LEU A 43 -11.46 4.34 -10.14
N ASP A 44 -11.02 5.59 -10.10
CA ASP A 44 -11.35 6.58 -11.12
C ASP A 44 -10.34 6.46 -12.26
N GLY A 45 -10.77 5.88 -13.39
CA GLY A 45 -9.92 5.71 -14.57
C GLY A 45 -9.44 7.01 -15.22
N LYS A 46 -9.84 8.17 -14.69
CA LYS A 46 -9.39 9.49 -15.13
C LYS A 46 -8.37 10.11 -14.18
N ALA A 47 -8.15 9.51 -13.00
CA ALA A 47 -7.19 10.02 -12.04
C ALA A 47 -5.75 9.88 -12.57
N ASP A 48 -4.94 10.91 -12.36
CA ASP A 48 -3.52 10.86 -12.66
C ASP A 48 -2.79 9.93 -11.69
N VAL A 49 -2.13 8.91 -12.22
CA VAL A 49 -1.49 7.85 -11.43
C VAL A 49 -0.37 8.41 -10.54
N GLU A 50 0.43 9.35 -11.05
CA GLU A 50 1.49 9.97 -10.24
C GLU A 50 0.92 10.73 -9.05
N THR A 51 -0.13 11.52 -9.26
CA THR A 51 -0.83 12.24 -8.18
C THR A 51 -1.40 11.29 -7.15
N GLU A 52 -1.98 10.17 -7.56
CA GLU A 52 -2.51 9.15 -6.64
C GLU A 52 -1.40 8.46 -5.82
N ILE A 53 -0.26 8.18 -6.44
CA ILE A 53 0.92 7.62 -5.76
C ILE A 53 1.49 8.61 -4.74
N GLU A 54 1.67 9.87 -5.13
CA GLU A 54 2.14 10.93 -4.22
C GLU A 54 1.21 11.15 -3.04
N TYR A 55 -0.10 11.21 -3.32
CA TYR A 55 -1.12 11.32 -2.27
C TYR A 55 -1.05 10.15 -1.30
N ALA A 56 -0.97 8.93 -1.81
CA ALA A 56 -0.88 7.73 -0.99
C ALA A 56 0.41 7.72 -0.14
N ARG A 57 1.54 8.09 -0.72
CA ARG A 57 2.83 8.19 -0.03
C ARG A 57 2.77 9.22 1.09
N LYS A 58 2.34 10.43 0.78
CA LYS A 58 2.23 11.49 1.77
C LYS A 58 1.25 11.12 2.88
N THR A 59 0.02 10.81 2.55
CA THR A 59 -1.06 10.62 3.52
C THR A 59 -0.88 9.35 4.35
N HIS A 60 -0.48 8.25 3.73
CA HIS A 60 -0.45 6.94 4.39
C HIS A 60 0.93 6.52 4.91
N LEU A 61 1.99 7.20 4.53
CA LEU A 61 3.34 6.91 5.02
C LEU A 61 3.93 8.10 5.79
N GLU A 62 4.11 9.25 5.15
CA GLU A 62 4.77 10.41 5.78
C GLU A 62 3.93 11.00 6.92
N ASP A 63 2.67 11.34 6.67
CA ASP A 63 1.78 11.87 7.69
C ASP A 63 1.48 10.83 8.79
N LYS A 64 1.46 9.54 8.44
CA LYS A 64 1.33 8.45 9.40
C LYS A 64 2.55 8.36 10.33
N ALA A 65 3.75 8.44 9.78
CA ALA A 65 4.98 8.48 10.56
C ALA A 65 5.00 9.69 11.51
N ALA A 66 4.65 10.87 11.00
CA ALA A 66 4.58 12.10 11.78
C ALA A 66 3.56 12.01 12.93
N LYS A 67 2.39 11.45 12.65
CA LYS A 67 1.33 11.24 13.67
C LYS A 67 1.81 10.46 14.89
N TYR A 68 2.68 9.49 14.69
CA TYR A 68 3.21 8.64 15.75
C TYR A 68 4.66 8.98 16.16
N ASN A 69 5.17 10.14 15.74
CA ASN A 69 6.54 10.60 16.01
C ASN A 69 7.62 9.58 15.62
N LEU A 70 7.41 8.90 14.51
CA LEU A 70 8.36 7.94 13.94
C LEU A 70 9.24 8.62 12.91
N GLN A 71 10.51 8.22 12.87
CA GLN A 71 11.46 8.61 11.83
C GLN A 71 11.89 7.37 11.05
N PRO A 72 11.06 6.89 10.14
CA PRO A 72 11.38 5.66 9.42
C PRO A 72 12.59 5.84 8.50
N ILE A 73 13.48 4.87 8.51
CA ILE A 73 14.65 4.82 7.63
C ILE A 73 14.30 4.52 6.18
N ALA A 74 13.12 3.97 5.95
CA ALA A 74 12.60 3.69 4.62
C ALA A 74 11.07 3.69 4.59
N LEU A 75 10.52 4.12 3.46
CA LEU A 75 9.09 4.09 3.16
C LEU A 75 8.87 3.25 1.89
N GLY A 76 7.96 2.29 1.93
CA GLY A 76 7.61 1.44 0.81
C GLY A 76 6.15 1.60 0.39
N LEU A 77 5.92 1.73 -0.92
CA LEU A 77 4.58 1.73 -1.50
C LEU A 77 4.50 0.64 -2.57
N PHE A 78 3.63 -0.33 -2.34
CA PHE A 78 3.49 -1.50 -3.19
C PHE A 78 2.06 -1.67 -3.68
N GLY A 79 1.90 -2.44 -4.76
CA GLY A 79 0.61 -2.89 -5.23
C GLY A 79 -0.07 -3.82 -4.24
N GLY A 80 -1.38 -3.97 -4.40
CA GLY A 80 -2.20 -4.87 -3.62
C GLY A 80 -2.88 -5.94 -4.46
N VAL A 81 -3.81 -6.65 -3.85
CA VAL A 81 -4.64 -7.64 -4.53
C VAL A 81 -6.06 -7.10 -4.66
N TYR A 82 -6.57 -7.06 -5.88
CA TYR A 82 -7.98 -6.77 -6.14
C TYR A 82 -8.77 -8.08 -6.10
N ASN A 83 -9.67 -8.20 -5.15
CA ASN A 83 -10.58 -9.34 -5.05
C ASN A 83 -12.03 -8.87 -5.26
N PHE A 84 -12.49 -8.94 -6.51
CA PHE A 84 -13.83 -8.50 -6.89
C PHE A 84 -14.94 -9.36 -6.27
N ASN A 85 -14.62 -10.59 -5.85
CA ASN A 85 -15.60 -11.50 -5.25
C ASN A 85 -15.98 -11.11 -3.82
N LYS A 86 -15.07 -10.45 -3.11
CA LYS A 86 -15.29 -9.99 -1.72
C LYS A 86 -15.91 -8.60 -1.62
N MET A 87 -16.14 -7.97 -2.76
CA MET A 87 -16.66 -6.60 -2.80
C MET A 87 -18.18 -6.62 -3.01
N GLY A 88 -18.89 -5.77 -2.27
CA GLY A 88 -20.34 -5.59 -2.44
C GLY A 88 -20.70 -5.13 -3.86
N TRP A 89 -21.92 -5.36 -4.30
CA TRP A 89 -22.41 -5.07 -5.66
C TRP A 89 -22.19 -3.61 -6.11
N LEU A 90 -22.25 -2.66 -5.18
CA LEU A 90 -21.98 -1.23 -5.44
C LEU A 90 -20.54 -1.00 -5.88
N PHE A 91 -19.59 -1.67 -5.22
CA PHE A 91 -18.17 -1.59 -5.56
C PHE A 91 -17.81 -2.33 -6.85
N ARG A 92 -18.53 -3.39 -7.21
CA ARG A 92 -18.33 -4.10 -8.49
C ARG A 92 -18.54 -3.17 -9.69
N LYS A 93 -19.51 -2.25 -9.60
CA LYS A 93 -19.77 -1.26 -10.65
C LYS A 93 -18.63 -0.26 -10.81
N THR A 94 -18.07 0.18 -9.70
CA THR A 94 -16.92 1.11 -9.68
C THR A 94 -15.65 0.41 -10.19
N LEU A 95 -15.51 -0.87 -9.93
CA LEU A 95 -14.35 -1.68 -10.29
C LEU A 95 -14.35 -2.15 -11.75
N SER A 96 -15.46 -2.08 -12.43
CA SER A 96 -15.49 -2.31 -13.89
C SER A 96 -14.59 -1.33 -14.66
N ALA A 97 -14.30 -0.15 -14.09
CA ALA A 97 -13.35 0.82 -14.63
C ALA A 97 -11.87 0.44 -14.41
N VAL A 98 -11.55 -0.33 -13.37
CA VAL A 98 -10.18 -0.77 -13.07
C VAL A 98 -9.77 -1.98 -13.92
N LYS A 99 -10.68 -2.86 -14.21
CA LYS A 99 -10.42 -4.09 -14.97
C LYS A 99 -9.70 -3.84 -16.31
N PRO A 100 -10.14 -2.90 -17.16
CA PRO A 100 -9.42 -2.58 -18.40
C PRO A 100 -8.00 -2.08 -18.17
N GLN A 101 -7.75 -1.34 -17.08
CA GLN A 101 -6.42 -0.84 -16.73
C GLN A 101 -5.48 -1.99 -16.33
N LEU A 102 -5.99 -2.96 -15.58
CA LEU A 102 -5.23 -4.15 -15.18
C LEU A 102 -4.88 -5.01 -16.39
N GLU A 103 -5.84 -5.22 -17.28
CA GLU A 103 -5.63 -5.96 -18.53
C GLU A 103 -4.63 -5.26 -19.45
N ALA A 104 -4.74 -3.94 -19.62
CA ALA A 104 -3.79 -3.14 -20.40
C ALA A 104 -2.38 -3.15 -19.81
N ALA A 105 -2.24 -3.27 -18.50
CA ALA A 105 -0.95 -3.39 -17.82
C ALA A 105 -0.37 -4.82 -17.84
N GLY A 106 -1.06 -5.78 -18.46
CA GLY A 106 -0.62 -7.17 -18.54
C GLY A 106 -0.74 -7.93 -17.21
N ILE A 107 -1.58 -7.48 -16.30
CA ILE A 107 -1.83 -8.16 -15.03
C ILE A 107 -2.87 -9.24 -15.23
N PRO A 108 -2.50 -10.52 -15.09
CA PRO A 108 -3.43 -11.61 -15.32
C PRO A 108 -4.45 -11.75 -14.19
N GLU A 109 -5.63 -12.20 -14.54
CA GLU A 109 -6.59 -12.71 -13.59
C GLU A 109 -6.11 -14.09 -13.10
N THR A 110 -5.64 -14.17 -11.85
CA THR A 110 -5.07 -15.39 -11.27
C THR A 110 -6.13 -16.43 -10.90
N GLU A 111 -7.28 -15.95 -10.46
CA GLU A 111 -8.51 -16.70 -10.22
C GLU A 111 -9.69 -15.82 -10.65
N PRO A 112 -10.88 -16.35 -10.94
CA PRO A 112 -12.02 -15.52 -11.33
C PRO A 112 -12.27 -14.36 -10.35
N GLY A 113 -12.14 -13.12 -10.83
CA GLY A 113 -12.31 -11.91 -10.03
C GLY A 113 -11.13 -11.55 -9.13
N LEU A 114 -9.94 -12.16 -9.29
CA LEU A 114 -8.76 -11.89 -8.48
C LEU A 114 -7.59 -11.42 -9.36
N TYR A 115 -7.07 -10.23 -9.05
CA TYR A 115 -5.92 -9.63 -9.72
C TYR A 115 -4.84 -9.28 -8.70
N ASP A 116 -3.65 -9.81 -8.87
CA ASP A 116 -2.49 -9.51 -8.01
C ASP A 116 -1.57 -8.50 -8.68
N THR A 117 -1.54 -7.28 -8.16
CA THR A 117 -0.72 -6.19 -8.68
C THR A 117 0.61 -6.03 -7.93
N ARG A 118 0.94 -6.93 -7.02
CA ARG A 118 2.18 -6.88 -6.26
C ARG A 118 3.37 -7.22 -7.15
N ASP A 119 4.37 -6.35 -7.15
CA ASP A 119 5.68 -6.62 -7.75
C ASP A 119 6.63 -7.17 -6.69
N VAL A 120 6.79 -8.48 -6.70
CA VAL A 120 7.64 -9.19 -5.72
C VAL A 120 9.11 -8.77 -5.82
N ASN A 121 9.61 -8.45 -7.01
CA ASN A 121 10.99 -8.00 -7.19
C ASN A 121 11.21 -6.61 -6.57
N SER A 122 10.28 -5.68 -6.77
CA SER A 122 10.32 -4.37 -6.10
C SER A 122 10.29 -4.51 -4.58
N ILE A 123 9.46 -5.39 -4.05
CA ILE A 123 9.38 -5.67 -2.61
C ILE A 123 10.71 -6.23 -2.09
N ARG A 124 11.31 -7.19 -2.79
CA ARG A 124 12.61 -7.77 -2.42
C ARG A 124 13.74 -6.74 -2.46
N ASN A 125 13.79 -5.91 -3.48
CA ASN A 125 14.80 -4.86 -3.60
C ASN A 125 14.68 -3.84 -2.47
N TRP A 126 13.46 -3.40 -2.17
CA TRP A 126 13.21 -2.51 -1.04
C TRP A 126 13.63 -3.15 0.31
N ALA A 127 13.34 -4.44 0.52
CA ALA A 127 13.76 -5.14 1.73
C ALA A 127 15.29 -5.20 1.86
N LYS A 128 16.02 -5.39 0.75
CA LYS A 128 17.50 -5.31 0.74
C LYS A 128 18.00 -3.92 1.11
N GLU A 129 17.41 -2.86 0.55
CA GLU A 129 17.73 -1.47 0.90
C GLU A 129 17.51 -1.19 2.39
N VAL A 130 16.39 -1.66 2.95
CA VAL A 130 16.11 -1.54 4.38
C VAL A 130 17.20 -2.22 5.21
N THR A 131 17.61 -3.43 4.83
CA THR A 131 18.66 -4.16 5.51
C THR A 131 19.98 -3.39 5.51
N GLN A 132 20.37 -2.83 4.37
CA GLN A 132 21.58 -2.00 4.24
C GLN A 132 21.53 -0.76 5.15
N LYS A 133 20.38 -0.06 5.18
CA LYS A 133 20.18 1.13 6.04
C LYS A 133 20.17 0.78 7.53
N VAL A 134 19.76 -0.41 7.90
CA VAL A 134 19.84 -0.88 9.31
C VAL A 134 21.30 -1.12 9.72
N GLN A 135 22.12 -1.64 8.81
CA GLN A 135 23.52 -1.96 9.06
C GLN A 135 24.47 -0.75 9.02
N SER A 136 24.00 0.33 8.40
CA SER A 136 24.82 1.56 8.27
C SER A 136 24.83 2.40 9.55
#